data_5378ef30d405a92ad5d3e9d7c6fa4b91
#
_entry.id   5378ef30d405a92ad5d3e9d7c6fa4b91
#
_cell.length_a   1.000
_cell.length_b   1.000
_cell.length_c   1.000
_cell.angle_alpha   90.00
_cell.angle_beta   90.00
_cell.angle_gamma   90.00
#
_symmetry.space_group_name_H-M   'P 1'
#
loop_
_entity.id
_entity.type
_entity.pdbx_description
1 polymer ?
#
loop_
_entity_poly.entity_id
_entity_poly.type
_entity_poly.pdbx_seq_one_letter_code
_entity_poly.pdbx_strand_id
1 'polypeptide(L)'
;MSDAEKAFIIADLDRHGPLTLCDSCYRDIPYRRTDPISLELTDESRSCSVCMVRTSKPEAFTEPFCTFLRENPTVFHAVGYFTSKLTSLGYKELPAREDWTGKLEPGGKYFVTRNGTSIIAFTVGKAYKPGNGVAMIAGHIDALTARLKPVSNKPTSAGFLQLGVAPYAGALNETWWDRDLSIGGRVIVRDESGKTSSKLVKLDWPIARIPTLAPHFGVGMLGQNNKETEAVPIIGLDNSDLGSSGAKPVETLGPAGSFVNTQPPRLVQLISKELGIKDYSQIVNWELELFDLQPATVGGLDKEFIFAGRIDDKLCSWAAFQGFLASEANEDDGAIKLVALFDDEEIGSLLRQGARGNFLPSTIERAVESLSVKDNKAFGPGVVGQTYANSFLVSADVTHSVNPNFLSRYLDNHAPRLNVGICLCADSNGHMTTDSVSTAILTRVCELSGCTPQVFQIRNDSRSGGTVGPMLSSAMGVKAADAGLPQLSMHSIRATTGSLDPGLGVKFFKGFLDKWEKVDAEWQ
;
A
#
# COMPACT_ATOMS: atom_id res chain seq x y z
N MET A 1 4.10 -25.33 22.65
CA MET A 1 2.62 -25.51 22.65
C MET A 1 2.22 -26.37 23.85
N SER A 2 1.27 -25.93 24.64
CA SER A 2 0.68 -26.72 25.74
C SER A 2 -0.22 -27.82 25.19
N ASP A 3 -0.46 -28.86 25.99
CA ASP A 3 -1.36 -29.95 25.58
C ASP A 3 -2.80 -29.48 25.33
N ALA A 4 -3.20 -28.35 25.92
CA ALA A 4 -4.48 -27.68 25.67
C ALA A 4 -4.53 -27.04 24.29
N GLU A 5 -3.44 -26.46 23.79
CA GLU A 5 -3.34 -25.88 22.44
C GLU A 5 -3.35 -26.97 21.37
N LYS A 6 -2.72 -28.14 21.66
CA LYS A 6 -2.76 -29.30 20.77
C LYS A 6 -4.16 -29.88 20.67
N ALA A 7 -4.88 -29.99 21.79
CA ALA A 7 -6.25 -30.48 21.82
C ALA A 7 -7.23 -29.56 21.09
N PHE A 8 -6.99 -28.23 21.12
CA PHE A 8 -7.81 -27.27 20.40
C PHE A 8 -7.63 -27.38 18.88
N ILE A 9 -6.38 -27.55 18.39
CA ILE A 9 -6.09 -27.72 16.95
C ILE A 9 -6.71 -29.01 16.42
N ILE A 10 -6.66 -30.11 17.19
CA ILE A 10 -7.28 -31.41 16.81
C ILE A 10 -8.80 -31.29 16.74
N ALA A 11 -9.43 -30.61 17.69
CA ALA A 11 -10.88 -30.40 17.71
C ALA A 11 -11.37 -29.49 16.56
N ASP A 12 -10.51 -28.61 16.04
CA ASP A 12 -10.83 -27.74 14.90
C ASP A 12 -10.67 -28.47 13.56
N LEU A 13 -9.73 -29.39 13.45
CA LEU A 13 -9.56 -30.30 12.31
C LEU A 13 -10.76 -31.24 12.11
N ASP A 14 -11.34 -31.72 13.20
CA ASP A 14 -12.52 -32.59 13.15
C ASP A 14 -13.81 -31.85 12.74
N ARG A 15 -13.85 -30.54 12.89
CA ARG A 15 -15.02 -29.71 12.51
C ARG A 15 -15.00 -29.19 11.08
N HIS A 16 -13.82 -29.01 10.47
CA HIS A 16 -13.67 -28.27 9.20
C HIS A 16 -13.03 -29.10 8.06
N GLY A 17 -12.74 -30.38 8.28
CA GLY A 17 -12.13 -31.26 7.28
C GLY A 17 -10.61 -31.03 7.10
N PRO A 18 -9.93 -31.85 6.28
CA PRO A 18 -8.48 -31.79 6.14
C PRO A 18 -8.02 -30.44 5.57
N LEU A 19 -7.14 -29.77 6.32
CA LEU A 19 -6.47 -28.54 5.88
C LEU A 19 -5.63 -28.80 4.63
N THR A 20 -6.01 -28.24 3.50
CA THR A 20 -5.17 -28.21 2.29
C THR A 20 -4.11 -27.13 2.46
N LEU A 21 -2.91 -27.50 2.85
CA LEU A 21 -1.74 -26.64 2.80
C LEU A 21 -1.38 -26.36 1.33
N CYS A 22 -0.85 -25.16 1.02
CA CYS A 22 -0.37 -24.88 -0.32
C CYS A 22 0.80 -25.80 -0.69
N ASP A 23 0.98 -26.12 -1.98
CA ASP A 23 2.03 -27.02 -2.47
C ASP A 23 3.45 -26.61 -2.06
N SER A 24 3.70 -25.31 -1.88
CA SER A 24 4.95 -24.79 -1.37
C SER A 24 5.14 -25.10 0.12
N CYS A 25 4.09 -24.93 0.93
CA CYS A 25 4.13 -25.30 2.34
C CYS A 25 4.14 -26.82 2.58
N TYR A 26 3.62 -27.60 1.61
CA TYR A 26 3.60 -29.07 1.69
C TYR A 26 4.96 -29.69 1.34
N ARG A 27 5.76 -29.07 0.47
CA ARG A 27 7.10 -29.57 0.05
C ARG A 27 8.18 -29.35 1.09
N ASP A 28 8.02 -28.37 1.97
CA ASP A 28 9.05 -27.95 2.93
C ASP A 28 8.84 -28.53 4.35
N ILE A 29 7.82 -29.38 4.54
CA ILE A 29 7.65 -30.12 5.78
C ILE A 29 8.47 -31.42 5.70
N PRO A 30 9.53 -31.60 6.50
CA PRO A 30 10.25 -32.87 6.54
C PRO A 30 9.35 -33.95 7.15
N TYR A 31 8.68 -34.71 6.29
CA TYR A 31 7.80 -35.78 6.67
C TYR A 31 8.62 -37.02 7.05
N ARG A 32 8.83 -37.25 8.34
CA ARG A 32 9.25 -38.58 8.83
C ARG A 32 8.00 -39.40 9.15
N ARG A 33 7.74 -40.38 8.30
CA ARG A 33 6.66 -41.36 8.41
C ARG A 33 6.97 -42.35 9.55
N THR A 34 6.63 -42.04 10.80
CA THR A 34 6.63 -43.04 11.88
C THR A 34 5.59 -42.85 13.00
N ASP A 35 4.85 -41.70 13.05
CA ASP A 35 3.76 -41.56 14.03
C ASP A 35 2.63 -40.65 13.53
N PRO A 36 1.34 -41.03 13.76
CA PRO A 36 0.19 -40.25 13.26
C PRO A 36 -0.17 -38.99 14.06
N ILE A 37 0.63 -38.54 15.02
CA ILE A 37 0.17 -37.52 15.99
C ILE A 37 1.14 -36.34 16.19
N SER A 38 2.24 -36.18 15.44
CA SER A 38 3.14 -35.02 15.62
C SER A 38 3.31 -34.21 14.35
N LEU A 39 2.37 -33.30 14.09
CA LEU A 39 2.62 -32.16 13.22
C LEU A 39 3.30 -31.04 14.06
N GLU A 40 4.63 -31.08 14.17
CA GLU A 40 5.38 -29.91 14.59
C GLU A 40 5.39 -28.90 13.44
N LEU A 41 4.57 -27.85 13.56
CA LEU A 41 4.65 -26.67 12.69
C LEU A 41 5.99 -25.98 12.96
N THR A 42 6.90 -25.96 11.98
CA THR A 42 8.14 -25.21 12.05
C THR A 42 7.86 -23.71 12.06
N ASP A 43 8.77 -22.86 12.57
CA ASP A 43 8.61 -21.41 12.57
C ASP A 43 8.42 -20.84 11.15
N GLU A 44 8.90 -21.52 10.11
CA GLU A 44 8.68 -21.16 8.70
C GLU A 44 7.23 -21.35 8.24
N SER A 45 6.50 -22.35 8.77
CA SER A 45 5.07 -22.52 8.47
C SER A 45 4.21 -21.42 9.10
N ARG A 46 4.67 -20.81 10.20
CA ARG A 46 4.05 -19.63 10.83
C ARG A 46 4.25 -18.34 10.02
N SER A 47 5.22 -18.31 9.12
CA SER A 47 5.50 -17.14 8.26
C SER A 47 4.82 -17.20 6.89
N CYS A 48 4.22 -18.31 6.50
CA CYS A 48 3.49 -18.40 5.23
C CYS A 48 2.19 -17.61 5.29
N SER A 49 2.18 -16.42 4.68
CA SER A 49 1.00 -15.54 4.63
C SER A 49 -0.23 -16.24 4.01
N VAL A 50 -0.06 -17.14 3.05
CA VAL A 50 -1.18 -17.86 2.41
C VAL A 50 -1.83 -18.85 3.38
N CYS A 51 -1.04 -19.61 4.13
CA CYS A 51 -1.56 -20.54 5.14
C CYS A 51 -2.16 -19.77 6.32
N MET A 52 -1.53 -18.66 6.73
CA MET A 52 -2.04 -17.80 7.79
C MET A 52 -3.44 -17.25 7.45
N VAL A 53 -3.65 -16.75 6.24
CA VAL A 53 -4.93 -16.13 5.84
C VAL A 53 -6.08 -17.15 5.75
N ARG A 54 -5.81 -18.40 5.39
CA ARG A 54 -6.87 -19.41 5.24
C ARG A 54 -7.50 -19.88 6.55
N THR A 55 -6.78 -19.76 7.66
CA THR A 55 -7.20 -20.33 8.96
C THR A 55 -7.20 -19.33 10.11
N SER A 56 -6.76 -18.09 9.89
CA SER A 56 -6.50 -17.17 10.99
C SER A 56 -7.66 -16.23 11.30
N LYS A 57 -7.84 -15.99 12.60
CA LYS A 57 -8.72 -14.94 13.11
C LYS A 57 -8.14 -13.57 12.75
N PRO A 58 -8.96 -12.49 12.67
CA PRO A 58 -8.50 -11.13 12.34
C PRO A 58 -7.31 -10.63 13.16
N GLU A 59 -7.21 -11.02 14.42
CA GLU A 59 -6.13 -10.65 15.34
C GLU A 59 -4.73 -11.08 14.86
N ALA A 60 -4.66 -12.17 14.09
CA ALA A 60 -3.39 -12.67 13.57
C ALA A 60 -2.71 -11.73 12.56
N PHE A 61 -3.45 -10.77 12.00
CA PHE A 61 -2.96 -9.81 11.01
C PHE A 61 -2.47 -8.50 11.60
N THR A 62 -2.72 -8.24 12.89
CA THR A 62 -2.37 -6.99 13.58
C THR A 62 -0.86 -6.74 13.56
N GLU A 63 -0.06 -7.67 14.09
CA GLU A 63 1.40 -7.52 14.17
C GLU A 63 2.08 -7.59 12.79
N PRO A 64 1.69 -8.49 11.86
CA PRO A 64 2.18 -8.46 10.49
C PRO A 64 1.95 -7.13 9.78
N PHE A 65 0.81 -6.48 9.98
CA PHE A 65 0.53 -5.16 9.41
C PHE A 65 1.40 -4.07 10.06
N CYS A 66 1.54 -4.07 11.40
CA CYS A 66 2.45 -3.14 12.10
C CYS A 66 3.89 -3.29 11.60
N THR A 67 4.34 -4.52 11.39
CA THR A 67 5.67 -4.82 10.83
C THR A 67 5.80 -4.29 9.40
N PHE A 68 4.80 -4.51 8.54
CA PHE A 68 4.79 -3.96 7.18
C PHE A 68 4.94 -2.43 7.18
N LEU A 69 4.20 -1.72 8.02
CA LEU A 69 4.29 -0.25 8.13
C LEU A 69 5.67 0.23 8.58
N ARG A 70 6.30 -0.50 9.51
CA ARG A 70 7.63 -0.19 10.04
C ARG A 70 8.72 -0.40 8.99
N GLU A 71 8.66 -1.52 8.29
CA GLU A 71 9.71 -1.90 7.34
C GLU A 71 9.58 -1.19 5.99
N ASN A 72 8.38 -0.74 5.62
CA ASN A 72 8.09 -0.20 4.29
C ASN A 72 7.51 1.23 4.36
N PRO A 73 8.30 2.22 4.85
CA PRO A 73 7.79 3.57 5.08
C PRO A 73 7.46 4.32 3.79
N THR A 74 8.21 4.14 2.71
CA THR A 74 8.01 4.84 1.45
C THR A 74 7.27 3.99 0.41
N VAL A 75 6.74 4.62 -0.63
CA VAL A 75 6.11 3.92 -1.76
C VAL A 75 7.06 2.92 -2.43
N PHE A 76 8.35 3.27 -2.52
CA PHE A 76 9.38 2.41 -3.11
C PHE A 76 9.59 1.11 -2.32
N HIS A 77 9.65 1.22 -0.98
CA HIS A 77 9.80 0.06 -0.10
C HIS A 77 8.55 -0.82 -0.13
N ALA A 78 7.35 -0.23 -0.18
CA ALA A 78 6.10 -0.98 -0.27
C ALA A 78 6.03 -1.79 -1.56
N VAL A 79 6.35 -1.21 -2.73
CA VAL A 79 6.42 -1.95 -4.00
C VAL A 79 7.50 -3.03 -3.95
N GLY A 80 8.66 -2.73 -3.36
CA GLY A 80 9.74 -3.72 -3.16
C GLY A 80 9.28 -4.92 -2.33
N TYR A 81 8.54 -4.69 -1.25
CA TYR A 81 7.92 -5.73 -0.43
C TYR A 81 6.95 -6.60 -1.24
N PHE A 82 6.00 -5.98 -1.97
CA PHE A 82 5.02 -6.71 -2.76
C PHE A 82 5.68 -7.52 -3.88
N THR A 83 6.63 -6.93 -4.60
CA THR A 83 7.39 -7.59 -5.67
C THR A 83 8.16 -8.81 -5.12
N SER A 84 8.90 -8.65 -4.02
CA SER A 84 9.66 -9.73 -3.40
C SER A 84 8.74 -10.87 -2.97
N LYS A 85 7.59 -10.54 -2.38
CA LYS A 85 6.60 -11.53 -1.94
C LYS A 85 6.00 -12.29 -3.12
N LEU A 86 5.61 -11.61 -4.19
CA LEU A 86 5.07 -12.24 -5.41
C LEU A 86 6.11 -13.17 -6.04
N THR A 87 7.35 -12.70 -6.19
CA THR A 87 8.44 -13.51 -6.75
C THR A 87 8.67 -14.78 -5.93
N SER A 88 8.68 -14.68 -4.60
CA SER A 88 8.84 -15.83 -3.70
C SER A 88 7.69 -16.85 -3.80
N LEU A 89 6.50 -16.42 -4.24
CA LEU A 89 5.31 -17.24 -4.44
C LEU A 89 5.14 -17.71 -5.91
N GLY A 90 6.17 -17.52 -6.74
CA GLY A 90 6.22 -18.03 -8.11
C GLY A 90 5.42 -17.20 -9.12
N TYR A 91 5.03 -15.96 -8.78
CA TYR A 91 4.48 -15.04 -9.78
C TYR A 91 5.57 -14.61 -10.76
N LYS A 92 5.23 -14.56 -12.04
CA LYS A 92 6.14 -14.14 -13.11
C LYS A 92 5.99 -12.64 -13.36
N GLU A 93 7.11 -11.90 -13.33
CA GLU A 93 7.10 -10.50 -13.75
C GLU A 93 6.89 -10.40 -15.27
N LEU A 94 6.02 -9.49 -15.66
CA LEU A 94 5.78 -9.12 -17.05
C LEU A 94 6.42 -7.75 -17.32
N PRO A 95 7.61 -7.71 -17.95
CA PRO A 95 8.25 -6.43 -18.24
C PRO A 95 7.36 -5.56 -19.14
N ALA A 96 7.13 -4.32 -18.72
CA ALA A 96 6.21 -3.41 -19.42
C ALA A 96 6.66 -3.09 -20.87
N ARG A 97 7.96 -3.18 -21.15
CA ARG A 97 8.56 -2.93 -22.49
C ARG A 97 8.58 -4.12 -23.41
N GLU A 98 8.24 -5.32 -22.92
CA GLU A 98 8.24 -6.54 -23.73
C GLU A 98 6.85 -6.84 -24.28
N ASP A 99 6.82 -7.64 -25.34
CA ASP A 99 5.60 -8.23 -25.87
C ASP A 99 5.11 -9.36 -24.95
N TRP A 100 3.81 -9.38 -24.63
CA TRP A 100 3.17 -10.42 -23.82
C TRP A 100 2.37 -11.43 -24.67
N THR A 101 2.27 -11.24 -25.96
CA THR A 101 1.47 -12.07 -26.88
C THR A 101 1.79 -13.56 -26.71
N GLY A 102 0.79 -14.34 -26.35
CA GLY A 102 0.89 -15.79 -26.15
C GLY A 102 1.73 -16.25 -24.92
N LYS A 103 2.21 -15.32 -24.08
CA LYS A 103 3.00 -15.65 -22.87
C LYS A 103 2.16 -16.01 -21.66
N LEU A 104 0.88 -15.60 -21.63
CA LEU A 104 -0.03 -15.87 -20.53
C LEU A 104 -0.83 -17.15 -20.78
N GLU A 105 -1.24 -17.81 -19.68
CA GLU A 105 -2.00 -19.05 -19.73
C GLU A 105 -3.03 -19.12 -18.60
N PRO A 106 -4.15 -19.85 -18.76
CA PRO A 106 -5.06 -20.16 -17.67
C PRO A 106 -4.33 -20.82 -16.49
N GLY A 107 -4.65 -20.41 -15.27
CA GLY A 107 -3.96 -20.83 -14.04
C GLY A 107 -2.64 -20.08 -13.79
N GLY A 108 -2.19 -19.22 -14.70
CA GLY A 108 -0.94 -18.47 -14.58
C GLY A 108 -1.01 -17.35 -13.54
N LYS A 109 0.15 -17.00 -12.96
CA LYS A 109 0.33 -15.98 -11.92
C LYS A 109 1.33 -14.94 -12.40
N TYR A 110 0.92 -13.68 -12.42
CA TYR A 110 1.70 -12.61 -13.04
C TYR A 110 1.66 -11.32 -12.24
N PHE A 111 2.68 -10.49 -12.40
CA PHE A 111 2.66 -9.10 -11.94
C PHE A 111 3.44 -8.19 -12.90
N VAL A 112 3.13 -6.92 -12.84
CA VAL A 112 3.78 -5.84 -13.59
C VAL A 112 3.95 -4.63 -12.70
N THR A 113 5.07 -3.91 -12.83
CA THR A 113 5.34 -2.68 -12.09
C THR A 113 5.41 -1.48 -13.03
N ARG A 114 5.10 -0.30 -12.51
CA ARG A 114 5.30 0.97 -13.21
C ARG A 114 6.07 1.94 -12.33
N ASN A 115 7.15 2.50 -12.85
CA ASN A 115 8.05 3.41 -12.14
C ASN A 115 8.70 2.83 -10.86
N GLY A 116 8.44 1.58 -10.48
CA GLY A 116 8.82 1.02 -9.18
C GLY A 116 8.01 1.62 -8.02
N THR A 117 6.88 2.29 -8.30
CA THR A 117 5.99 2.93 -7.32
C THR A 117 4.55 2.47 -7.43
N SER A 118 4.18 1.75 -8.49
CA SER A 118 2.86 1.12 -8.63
C SER A 118 3.03 -0.32 -9.09
N ILE A 119 2.10 -1.18 -8.68
CA ILE A 119 2.14 -2.61 -8.99
C ILE A 119 0.74 -3.14 -9.29
N ILE A 120 0.63 -4.02 -10.28
CA ILE A 120 -0.56 -4.82 -10.56
C ILE A 120 -0.14 -6.28 -10.52
N ALA A 121 -0.84 -7.08 -9.70
CA ALA A 121 -0.67 -8.52 -9.67
C ALA A 121 -1.99 -9.22 -10.01
N PHE A 122 -1.93 -10.31 -10.76
CA PHE A 122 -3.12 -11.05 -11.15
C PHE A 122 -2.88 -12.54 -11.33
N THR A 123 -3.95 -13.30 -11.14
CA THR A 123 -4.03 -14.73 -11.46
C THR A 123 -5.10 -14.93 -12.50
N VAL A 124 -4.82 -15.76 -13.48
CA VAL A 124 -5.80 -16.14 -14.51
C VAL A 124 -6.57 -17.38 -14.06
N GLY A 125 -7.89 -17.32 -14.07
CA GLY A 125 -8.72 -18.48 -13.74
C GLY A 125 -8.39 -19.68 -14.64
N LYS A 126 -8.48 -20.89 -14.11
CA LYS A 126 -8.16 -22.11 -14.88
C LYS A 126 -9.16 -22.36 -16.01
N ALA A 127 -10.42 -21.97 -15.81
CA ALA A 127 -11.47 -22.04 -16.80
C ALA A 127 -11.67 -20.72 -17.61
N TYR A 128 -10.73 -19.77 -17.50
CA TYR A 128 -10.82 -18.48 -18.18
C TYR A 128 -10.94 -18.63 -19.69
N LYS A 129 -11.82 -17.82 -20.26
CA LYS A 129 -11.97 -17.64 -21.71
C LYS A 129 -11.96 -16.16 -22.07
N PRO A 130 -11.36 -15.77 -23.22
CA PRO A 130 -11.36 -14.38 -23.67
C PRO A 130 -12.78 -13.79 -23.73
N GLY A 131 -12.96 -12.65 -23.08
CA GLY A 131 -14.27 -12.01 -22.86
C GLY A 131 -14.87 -12.26 -21.46
N ASN A 132 -14.35 -13.20 -20.70
CA ASN A 132 -14.67 -13.32 -19.27
C ASN A 132 -14.15 -12.11 -18.49
N GLY A 133 -14.78 -11.85 -17.33
CA GLY A 133 -14.51 -10.68 -16.50
C GLY A 133 -13.23 -10.75 -15.67
N VAL A 134 -12.94 -9.63 -15.05
CA VAL A 134 -11.85 -9.45 -14.08
C VAL A 134 -12.45 -9.01 -12.75
N ALA A 135 -12.19 -9.76 -11.68
CA ALA A 135 -12.43 -9.34 -10.30
C ALA A 135 -11.26 -8.47 -9.84
N MET A 136 -11.47 -7.18 -9.68
CA MET A 136 -10.42 -6.20 -9.42
C MET A 136 -10.56 -5.58 -8.03
N ILE A 137 -9.43 -5.43 -7.34
CA ILE A 137 -9.30 -4.57 -6.16
C ILE A 137 -8.27 -3.51 -6.51
N ALA A 138 -8.60 -2.25 -6.35
CA ALA A 138 -7.68 -1.13 -6.58
C ALA A 138 -7.60 -0.23 -5.35
N GLY A 139 -6.39 0.09 -4.91
CA GLY A 139 -6.08 1.02 -3.83
C GLY A 139 -4.83 1.81 -4.13
N HIS A 140 -4.34 2.59 -3.16
CA HIS A 140 -3.08 3.32 -3.33
C HIS A 140 -2.08 3.00 -2.22
N ILE A 141 -0.81 3.27 -2.49
CA ILE A 141 0.31 2.96 -1.58
C ILE A 141 1.21 4.14 -1.28
N ASP A 142 0.98 5.26 -1.94
CA ASP A 142 1.55 6.54 -1.52
C ASP A 142 0.88 7.03 -0.23
N ALA A 143 1.47 7.99 0.41
CA ALA A 143 0.97 8.62 1.63
C ALA A 143 1.55 10.02 1.74
N LEU A 144 0.94 10.87 2.56
CA LEU A 144 1.43 12.22 2.82
C LEU A 144 2.88 12.20 3.30
N THR A 145 3.75 12.92 2.61
CA THR A 145 5.19 12.97 2.92
C THR A 145 5.81 14.31 2.57
N ALA A 146 7.02 14.56 3.05
CA ALA A 146 7.84 15.70 2.64
C ALA A 146 9.02 15.19 1.80
N ARG A 147 8.98 15.47 0.51
CA ARG A 147 10.03 15.06 -0.44
C ARG A 147 11.17 16.05 -0.45
N LEU A 148 12.43 15.58 -0.53
CA LEU A 148 13.58 16.45 -0.70
C LEU A 148 13.47 17.19 -2.05
N LYS A 149 13.71 18.51 -2.02
CA LYS A 149 13.73 19.33 -3.23
C LYS A 149 14.89 18.91 -4.16
N PRO A 150 14.79 19.14 -5.47
CA PRO A 150 15.92 18.90 -6.41
C PRO A 150 17.22 19.60 -6.01
N VAL A 151 17.11 20.76 -5.38
CA VAL A 151 18.18 21.46 -4.67
C VAL A 151 17.75 21.56 -3.22
N SER A 152 18.20 20.64 -2.38
CA SER A 152 17.79 20.55 -0.98
C SER A 152 18.81 21.14 0.00
N ASN A 153 20.02 21.48 -0.48
CA ASN A 153 21.03 22.15 0.32
C ASN A 153 20.57 23.58 0.66
N LYS A 154 20.55 23.90 1.95
CA LYS A 154 20.24 25.25 2.45
C LYS A 154 21.47 25.81 3.18
N PRO A 155 21.68 27.13 3.21
CA PRO A 155 22.68 27.73 4.08
C PRO A 155 22.45 27.35 5.54
N THR A 156 23.52 27.14 6.28
CA THR A 156 23.46 26.98 7.74
C THR A 156 22.82 28.23 8.36
N SER A 157 21.83 28.02 9.23
CA SER A 157 21.11 29.10 9.90
C SER A 157 21.27 28.99 11.41
N ALA A 158 21.88 29.98 12.05
CA ALA A 158 22.14 30.01 13.50
C ALA A 158 22.75 28.69 14.04
N GLY A 159 23.72 28.12 13.30
CA GLY A 159 24.36 26.85 13.65
C GLY A 159 23.56 25.59 13.35
N PHE A 160 22.40 25.69 12.70
CA PHE A 160 21.59 24.52 12.30
C PHE A 160 21.76 24.24 10.81
N LEU A 161 22.01 22.97 10.49
CA LEU A 161 21.88 22.45 9.14
C LEU A 161 20.39 22.21 8.85
N GLN A 162 19.88 22.79 7.79
CA GLN A 162 18.49 22.68 7.36
C GLN A 162 18.35 21.92 6.05
N LEU A 163 17.18 21.31 5.84
CA LEU A 163 16.86 20.53 4.65
C LEU A 163 15.77 21.21 3.83
N GLY A 164 16.01 21.41 2.54
CA GLY A 164 15.01 21.89 1.60
C GLY A 164 14.03 20.77 1.23
N VAL A 165 12.79 20.88 1.68
CA VAL A 165 11.73 19.91 1.40
C VAL A 165 10.51 20.56 0.76
N ALA A 166 9.71 19.75 0.04
CA ALA A 166 8.42 20.12 -0.52
C ALA A 166 7.33 19.19 0.03
N PRO A 167 6.16 19.71 0.41
CA PRO A 167 5.05 18.87 0.81
C PRO A 167 4.54 18.05 -0.38
N TYR A 168 4.30 16.77 -0.16
CA TYR A 168 3.53 15.91 -1.04
C TYR A 168 2.12 15.81 -0.48
N ALA A 169 1.13 16.17 -1.29
CA ALA A 169 -0.26 16.29 -0.85
C ALA A 169 -0.45 17.22 0.36
N GLY A 170 -1.21 16.79 1.37
CA GLY A 170 -1.49 17.54 2.60
C GLY A 170 -0.37 17.55 3.65
N ALA A 171 0.82 17.08 3.34
CA ALA A 171 1.94 17.01 4.29
C ALA A 171 2.39 18.39 4.81
N LEU A 172 3.23 18.37 5.84
CA LEU A 172 3.68 19.55 6.58
C LEU A 172 2.51 20.33 7.20
N ASN A 173 1.44 19.62 7.56
CA ASN A 173 0.38 20.16 8.40
C ASN A 173 0.80 20.16 9.89
N GLU A 174 -0.09 20.59 10.77
CA GLU A 174 0.20 20.79 12.20
C GLU A 174 0.69 19.52 12.90
N THR A 175 0.34 18.33 12.41
CA THR A 175 0.72 17.04 13.01
C THR A 175 2.18 16.66 12.76
N TRP A 176 2.87 17.36 11.85
CA TRP A 176 4.27 17.09 11.47
C TRP A 176 5.29 17.69 12.42
N TRP A 177 4.88 18.66 13.26
CA TRP A 177 5.77 19.33 14.16
C TRP A 177 6.17 18.43 15.33
N ASP A 178 7.41 18.59 15.79
CA ASP A 178 8.03 17.83 16.88
C ASP A 178 8.03 16.31 16.71
N ARG A 179 7.88 15.81 15.47
CA ARG A 179 8.01 14.38 15.16
C ARG A 179 9.46 13.98 14.93
N ASP A 180 9.76 12.76 15.31
CA ASP A 180 11.05 12.13 15.03
C ASP A 180 11.03 11.59 13.60
N LEU A 181 11.59 12.37 12.66
CA LEU A 181 11.54 12.06 11.23
C LEU A 181 12.81 11.37 10.77
N SER A 182 12.66 10.36 9.94
CA SER A 182 13.75 9.72 9.21
C SER A 182 13.62 9.93 7.71
N ILE A 183 14.61 9.43 6.96
CA ILE A 183 14.70 9.55 5.50
C ILE A 183 14.71 8.17 4.88
N GLY A 184 13.91 7.99 3.82
CA GLY A 184 13.93 6.81 2.97
C GLY A 184 13.58 7.15 1.53
N GLY A 185 13.75 6.18 0.64
CA GLY A 185 13.42 6.34 -0.76
C GLY A 185 14.36 5.59 -1.69
N ARG A 186 14.45 6.05 -2.94
CA ARG A 186 15.34 5.48 -3.94
C ARG A 186 16.46 6.43 -4.33
N VAL A 187 17.63 5.84 -4.58
CA VAL A 187 18.81 6.52 -5.09
C VAL A 187 19.16 5.92 -6.44
N ILE A 188 19.32 6.76 -7.45
CA ILE A 188 19.72 6.36 -8.79
C ILE A 188 21.24 6.41 -8.88
N VAL A 189 21.85 5.28 -9.14
CA VAL A 189 23.30 5.10 -9.15
C VAL A 189 23.74 4.66 -10.54
N ARG A 190 24.79 5.28 -11.06
CA ARG A 190 25.47 4.87 -12.29
C ARG A 190 26.80 4.21 -11.93
N ASP A 191 26.99 2.98 -12.35
CA ASP A 191 28.24 2.25 -12.12
C ASP A 191 29.35 2.66 -13.12
N GLU A 192 30.54 2.11 -12.93
CA GLU A 192 31.73 2.39 -13.77
C GLU A 192 31.53 1.96 -15.24
N SER A 193 30.64 1.00 -15.51
CA SER A 193 30.27 0.59 -16.88
C SER A 193 29.28 1.55 -17.56
N GLY A 194 28.79 2.57 -16.83
CA GLY A 194 27.77 3.52 -17.29
C GLY A 194 26.33 3.01 -17.12
N LYS A 195 26.12 1.80 -16.57
CA LYS A 195 24.79 1.25 -16.31
C LYS A 195 24.17 1.94 -15.11
N THR A 196 22.92 2.35 -15.27
CA THR A 196 22.14 3.01 -14.22
C THR A 196 21.21 2.01 -13.54
N SER A 197 21.18 2.04 -12.20
CA SER A 197 20.32 1.20 -11.37
C SER A 197 19.68 2.00 -10.25
N SER A 198 18.61 1.48 -9.66
CA SER A 198 17.94 2.03 -8.49
C SER A 198 18.33 1.24 -7.25
N LYS A 199 18.72 1.93 -6.18
CA LYS A 199 18.94 1.34 -4.84
C LYS A 199 17.99 1.97 -3.85
N LEU A 200 17.43 1.16 -2.94
CA LEU A 200 16.59 1.67 -1.85
C LEU A 200 17.44 1.97 -0.62
N VAL A 201 17.09 3.03 0.08
CA VAL A 201 17.68 3.41 1.35
C VAL A 201 16.60 3.75 2.37
N LYS A 202 16.80 3.30 3.60
CA LYS A 202 15.97 3.64 4.77
C LYS A 202 16.91 3.81 5.96
N LEU A 203 16.83 4.97 6.61
CA LEU A 203 17.58 5.21 7.84
C LEU A 203 16.74 4.76 9.03
N ASP A 204 17.34 4.03 9.97
CA ASP A 204 16.64 3.43 11.11
C ASP A 204 16.78 4.24 12.40
N TRP A 205 17.10 5.53 12.30
CA TRP A 205 17.12 6.48 13.42
C TRP A 205 16.56 7.84 12.99
N PRO A 206 16.08 8.67 13.95
CA PRO A 206 15.59 10.00 13.62
C PRO A 206 16.73 10.89 13.18
N ILE A 207 16.61 11.50 12.00
CA ILE A 207 17.63 12.37 11.41
C ILE A 207 17.14 13.81 11.23
N ALA A 208 15.83 14.01 11.25
CA ALA A 208 15.23 15.31 11.00
C ALA A 208 14.13 15.63 12.00
N ARG A 209 13.91 16.91 12.27
CA ARG A 209 12.82 17.41 13.09
C ARG A 209 12.40 18.79 12.62
N ILE A 210 11.10 19.07 12.65
CA ILE A 210 10.54 20.42 12.48
C ILE A 210 10.21 20.89 13.90
N PRO A 211 11.04 21.75 14.53
CA PRO A 211 10.83 22.14 15.90
C PRO A 211 9.74 23.22 16.02
N THR A 212 8.85 23.08 17.00
CA THR A 212 7.91 24.14 17.38
C THR A 212 8.62 25.25 18.13
N LEU A 213 8.01 26.43 18.12
CA LEU A 213 8.41 27.51 19.00
C LEU A 213 7.62 27.45 20.32
N ALA A 214 8.25 27.83 21.42
CA ALA A 214 7.58 27.82 22.72
C ALA A 214 6.35 28.77 22.70
N PRO A 215 5.19 28.36 23.27
CA PRO A 215 3.94 29.13 23.17
C PRO A 215 4.02 30.56 23.65
N HIS A 216 4.90 30.86 24.64
CA HIS A 216 5.06 32.20 25.19
C HIS A 216 5.73 33.21 24.23
N PHE A 217 6.23 32.78 23.09
CA PHE A 217 6.65 33.72 22.03
C PHE A 217 5.47 34.28 21.21
N GLY A 218 4.21 33.85 21.51
CA GLY A 218 3.01 34.35 20.83
C GLY A 218 2.83 33.89 19.39
N VAL A 219 3.70 33.03 18.90
CA VAL A 219 3.63 32.34 17.61
C VAL A 219 3.75 30.84 17.85
N GLY A 220 3.21 30.01 17.01
CA GLY A 220 3.31 28.58 17.21
C GLY A 220 2.40 27.77 16.29
N MET A 221 2.20 26.48 16.63
CA MET A 221 1.49 25.49 15.83
C MET A 221 0.01 25.81 15.56
N LEU A 222 -0.62 26.65 16.35
CA LEU A 222 -2.02 27.01 16.22
C LEU A 222 -2.18 28.19 15.26
N GLY A 223 -2.15 27.90 13.96
CA GLY A 223 -2.32 28.92 12.93
C GLY A 223 -1.82 28.49 11.57
N GLN A 224 -1.89 29.42 10.62
CA GLN A 224 -1.35 29.17 9.26
C GLN A 224 0.17 29.31 9.28
N ASN A 225 0.88 28.22 9.49
CA ASN A 225 2.33 28.19 9.38
C ASN A 225 2.77 28.26 7.92
N ASN A 226 3.80 29.05 7.65
CA ASN A 226 4.40 29.12 6.32
C ASN A 226 5.26 27.87 6.08
N LYS A 227 4.79 26.99 5.17
CA LYS A 227 5.46 25.72 4.88
C LYS A 227 6.86 25.89 4.24
N GLU A 228 7.16 27.05 3.66
CA GLU A 228 8.46 27.32 3.02
C GLU A 228 9.50 27.86 4.00
N THR A 229 9.08 28.63 4.99
CA THR A 229 10.00 29.36 5.89
C THR A 229 10.00 28.83 7.33
N GLU A 230 8.91 28.19 7.77
CA GLU A 230 8.71 27.76 9.15
C GLU A 230 8.74 26.22 9.29
N ALA A 231 8.11 25.49 8.35
CA ALA A 231 8.12 24.02 8.37
C ALA A 231 9.40 23.46 7.71
N VAL A 232 10.55 23.97 8.10
CA VAL A 232 11.86 23.58 7.56
C VAL A 232 12.54 22.59 8.52
N PRO A 233 12.80 21.35 8.11
CA PRO A 233 13.46 20.38 8.98
C PRO A 233 14.91 20.76 9.29
N ILE A 234 15.31 20.65 10.55
CA ILE A 234 16.70 20.64 10.99
C ILE A 234 17.23 19.21 10.92
N ILE A 235 18.49 19.05 10.47
CA ILE A 235 19.14 17.73 10.29
C ILE A 235 20.51 17.62 10.98
N GLY A 236 20.96 18.63 11.67
CA GLY A 236 22.24 18.62 12.36
C GLY A 236 22.70 20.00 12.81
N LEU A 237 23.87 20.01 13.42
CA LEU A 237 24.53 21.23 13.91
C LEU A 237 25.85 21.48 13.17
N ASP A 238 26.13 22.75 12.91
CA ASP A 238 27.42 23.25 12.48
C ASP A 238 27.66 24.62 13.15
N ASN A 239 28.40 24.62 14.23
CA ASN A 239 28.77 25.81 15.00
C ASN A 239 30.20 26.29 14.65
N SER A 240 30.70 25.95 13.48
CA SER A 240 32.07 26.32 13.04
C SER A 240 32.27 27.83 12.92
N ASP A 241 31.18 28.61 12.81
CA ASP A 241 31.17 30.07 12.82
C ASP A 241 31.51 30.70 14.18
N LEU A 242 31.32 29.94 15.29
CA LEU A 242 31.67 30.39 16.64
C LEU A 242 33.18 30.26 16.99
N GLY A 243 33.94 29.59 16.13
CA GLY A 243 35.38 29.41 16.27
C GLY A 243 36.19 30.48 15.52
N SER A 244 37.46 30.69 15.94
CA SER A 244 38.38 31.64 15.32
C SER A 244 38.86 31.29 13.89
N SER A 245 38.37 30.21 13.33
CA SER A 245 38.76 29.68 12.01
C SER A 245 37.71 29.92 10.95
N GLY A 246 37.39 31.10 10.56
CA GLY A 246 36.53 31.50 9.43
C GLY A 246 35.57 30.44 8.81
N ALA A 247 34.57 30.83 8.06
CA ALA A 247 33.66 29.91 7.37
C ALA A 247 34.44 28.84 6.60
N LYS A 248 34.20 27.55 6.89
CA LYS A 248 34.78 26.47 6.08
C LYS A 248 34.24 26.53 4.66
N PRO A 249 35.09 26.33 3.64
CA PRO A 249 34.61 26.23 2.27
C PRO A 249 33.52 25.15 2.18
N VAL A 250 32.49 25.38 1.38
CA VAL A 250 31.49 24.37 1.06
C VAL A 250 32.19 23.17 0.43
N GLU A 251 32.08 22.01 1.04
CA GLU A 251 32.69 20.78 0.55
C GLU A 251 32.03 20.38 -0.78
N THR A 252 32.83 20.25 -1.83
CA THR A 252 32.37 19.81 -3.15
C THR A 252 32.62 18.30 -3.25
N LEU A 253 31.56 17.51 -3.38
CA LEU A 253 31.60 16.04 -3.36
C LEU A 253 31.74 15.39 -4.73
N GLY A 254 31.64 16.17 -5.80
CA GLY A 254 31.71 15.66 -7.17
C GLY A 254 32.09 16.77 -8.16
N PRO A 255 32.22 16.44 -9.45
CA PRO A 255 32.49 17.41 -10.51
C PRO A 255 31.51 18.58 -10.50
N ALA A 256 31.90 19.72 -11.02
CA ALA A 256 31.03 20.88 -11.14
C ALA A 256 29.74 20.50 -11.91
N GLY A 257 28.59 20.91 -11.37
CA GLY A 257 27.28 20.60 -11.94
C GLY A 257 26.72 19.21 -11.64
N SER A 258 27.46 18.36 -10.89
CA SER A 258 26.91 17.08 -10.46
C SER A 258 25.78 17.24 -9.44
N PHE A 259 24.82 16.32 -9.48
CA PHE A 259 23.66 16.30 -8.58
C PHE A 259 24.04 16.38 -7.10
N VAL A 260 25.07 15.66 -6.68
CA VAL A 260 25.49 15.61 -5.27
C VAL A 260 25.86 16.99 -4.69
N ASN A 261 26.29 17.94 -5.54
CA ASN A 261 26.60 19.30 -5.11
C ASN A 261 25.36 20.17 -4.85
N THR A 262 24.16 19.69 -5.23
CA THR A 262 22.89 20.38 -4.95
C THR A 262 22.25 19.92 -3.63
N GLN A 263 22.88 18.97 -2.96
CA GLN A 263 22.37 18.32 -1.75
C GLN A 263 23.27 18.63 -0.54
N PRO A 264 22.77 18.54 0.71
CA PRO A 264 23.62 18.72 1.88
C PRO A 264 24.78 17.72 1.88
N PRO A 265 26.06 18.16 1.90
CA PRO A 265 27.22 17.27 1.76
C PRO A 265 27.23 16.12 2.78
N ARG A 266 26.92 16.41 4.05
CA ARG A 266 26.86 15.40 5.11
C ARG A 266 25.75 14.35 4.88
N LEU A 267 24.63 14.75 4.26
CA LEU A 267 23.57 13.81 3.87
C LEU A 267 24.03 12.91 2.73
N VAL A 268 24.71 13.46 1.71
CA VAL A 268 25.27 12.67 0.61
C VAL A 268 26.27 11.63 1.14
N GLN A 269 27.17 12.03 2.03
CA GLN A 269 28.14 11.13 2.67
C GLN A 269 27.45 10.02 3.44
N LEU A 270 26.40 10.35 4.21
CA LEU A 270 25.62 9.38 4.98
C LEU A 270 24.93 8.36 4.06
N ILE A 271 24.17 8.82 3.08
CA ILE A 271 23.46 7.95 2.12
C ILE A 271 24.44 7.08 1.34
N SER A 272 25.60 7.63 0.94
CA SER A 272 26.65 6.87 0.25
C SER A 272 27.20 5.75 1.14
N LYS A 273 27.43 6.03 2.42
CA LYS A 273 27.90 5.05 3.41
C LYS A 273 26.88 3.91 3.57
N GLU A 274 25.61 4.23 3.74
CA GLU A 274 24.53 3.23 3.88
C GLU A 274 24.41 2.32 2.64
N LEU A 275 24.66 2.87 1.46
CA LEU A 275 24.58 2.13 0.19
C LEU A 275 25.90 1.50 -0.26
N GLY A 276 27.00 1.70 0.50
CA GLY A 276 28.33 1.21 0.15
C GLY A 276 28.94 1.88 -1.09
N ILE A 277 28.53 3.13 -1.40
CA ILE A 277 29.02 3.91 -2.54
C ILE A 277 30.27 4.68 -2.10
N LYS A 278 31.40 4.42 -2.78
CA LYS A 278 32.70 5.06 -2.47
C LYS A 278 32.91 6.35 -3.25
N ASP A 279 32.47 6.38 -4.50
CA ASP A 279 32.53 7.55 -5.38
C ASP A 279 31.17 8.23 -5.42
N TYR A 280 31.05 9.39 -4.81
CA TYR A 280 29.79 10.15 -4.73
C TYR A 280 29.26 10.57 -6.10
N SER A 281 30.12 10.70 -7.11
CA SER A 281 29.71 11.06 -8.47
C SER A 281 28.86 9.96 -9.14
N GLN A 282 28.87 8.75 -8.62
CA GLN A 282 27.97 7.67 -9.05
C GLN A 282 26.51 7.94 -8.71
N ILE A 283 26.22 8.78 -7.71
CA ILE A 283 24.84 9.18 -7.39
C ILE A 283 24.42 10.25 -8.41
N VAL A 284 23.54 9.87 -9.33
CA VAL A 284 23.08 10.76 -10.40
C VAL A 284 21.77 11.48 -10.09
N ASN A 285 20.96 10.92 -9.17
CA ASN A 285 19.76 11.54 -8.63
C ASN A 285 19.21 10.71 -7.47
N TRP A 286 18.20 11.23 -6.76
CA TRP A 286 17.41 10.50 -5.79
C TRP A 286 15.99 11.02 -5.68
N GLU A 287 15.12 10.20 -5.13
CA GLU A 287 13.80 10.55 -4.63
C GLU A 287 13.72 10.08 -3.18
N LEU A 288 14.07 10.99 -2.28
CA LEU A 288 14.07 10.76 -0.85
C LEU A 288 12.95 11.56 -0.19
N GLU A 289 12.35 10.96 0.83
CA GLU A 289 11.24 11.55 1.57
C GLU A 289 11.39 11.32 3.07
N LEU A 290 10.79 12.23 3.84
CA LEU A 290 10.75 12.15 5.29
C LEU A 290 9.57 11.28 5.72
N PHE A 291 9.76 10.48 6.74
CA PHE A 291 8.68 9.70 7.35
C PHE A 291 8.79 9.70 8.88
N ASP A 292 7.66 9.61 9.57
CA ASP A 292 7.64 9.40 11.02
C ASP A 292 8.25 8.04 11.35
N LEU A 293 9.33 8.06 12.13
CA LEU A 293 10.07 6.86 12.53
C LEU A 293 9.38 6.11 13.67
N GLN A 294 8.52 6.78 14.44
CA GLN A 294 7.81 6.12 15.54
C GLN A 294 7.07 4.88 14.99
N PRO A 295 7.36 3.68 15.52
CA PRO A 295 6.79 2.46 14.96
C PRO A 295 5.28 2.42 15.12
N ALA A 296 4.61 1.69 14.22
CA ALA A 296 3.24 1.28 14.43
C ALA A 296 3.13 0.52 15.75
N THR A 297 2.17 0.89 16.59
CA THR A 297 2.05 0.39 17.95
C THR A 297 0.62 0.00 18.24
N VAL A 298 0.45 -1.20 18.79
CA VAL A 298 -0.84 -1.65 19.33
C VAL A 298 -1.06 -1.02 20.69
N GLY A 299 -2.25 -0.45 20.93
CA GLY A 299 -2.58 0.25 22.16
C GLY A 299 -4.08 0.27 22.44
N GLY A 300 -4.46 1.03 23.48
CA GLY A 300 -5.80 1.03 24.06
C GLY A 300 -5.84 0.20 25.34
N LEU A 301 -6.97 0.22 26.04
CA LEU A 301 -7.14 -0.51 27.31
C LEU A 301 -6.98 -2.02 27.11
N ASP A 302 -7.59 -2.55 26.04
CA ASP A 302 -7.58 -3.96 25.68
C ASP A 302 -6.80 -4.22 24.38
N LYS A 303 -5.90 -3.30 23.99
CA LYS A 303 -5.09 -3.36 22.75
C LYS A 303 -5.93 -3.35 21.47
N GLU A 304 -7.04 -2.66 21.49
CA GLU A 304 -8.01 -2.60 20.40
C GLU A 304 -7.66 -1.62 19.28
N PHE A 305 -6.57 -0.83 19.43
CA PHE A 305 -6.13 0.16 18.43
C PHE A 305 -4.74 -0.15 17.86
N ILE A 306 -4.53 0.32 16.64
CA ILE A 306 -3.21 0.51 16.02
C ILE A 306 -3.00 2.01 15.87
N PHE A 307 -1.91 2.53 16.45
CA PHE A 307 -1.44 3.91 16.26
C PHE A 307 -0.27 3.89 15.31
N ALA A 308 -0.41 4.48 14.11
CA ALA A 308 0.62 4.41 13.10
C ALA A 308 0.54 5.57 12.10
N GLY A 309 1.67 5.89 11.49
CA GLY A 309 1.68 6.70 10.27
C GLY A 309 1.28 5.88 9.04
N ARG A 310 0.86 6.55 7.98
CA ARG A 310 0.62 5.95 6.65
C ARG A 310 -0.47 4.86 6.65
N ILE A 311 -1.47 4.96 7.51
CA ILE A 311 -2.65 4.09 7.50
C ILE A 311 -3.40 4.30 6.18
N ASP A 312 -3.51 5.54 5.75
CA ASP A 312 -3.96 5.97 4.44
C ASP A 312 -2.86 5.78 3.39
N ASP A 313 -3.01 4.92 2.32
CA ASP A 313 -3.98 3.80 2.31
C ASP A 313 -3.25 2.46 2.40
N LYS A 314 -2.12 2.42 3.14
CA LYS A 314 -1.40 1.15 3.35
C LYS A 314 -2.24 0.09 4.07
N LEU A 315 -3.32 0.50 4.77
CA LEU A 315 -4.22 -0.43 5.44
C LEU A 315 -5.02 -1.25 4.44
N CYS A 316 -5.80 -0.61 3.57
CA CYS A 316 -6.60 -1.33 2.57
C CYS A 316 -5.71 -1.99 1.52
N SER A 317 -4.67 -1.31 1.06
CA SER A 317 -3.73 -1.84 0.06
C SER A 317 -3.01 -3.11 0.55
N TRP A 318 -2.53 -3.13 1.79
CA TRP A 318 -1.93 -4.33 2.37
C TRP A 318 -2.95 -5.45 2.58
N ALA A 319 -4.14 -5.12 3.10
CA ALA A 319 -5.21 -6.10 3.32
C ALA A 319 -5.70 -6.70 1.99
N ALA A 320 -5.86 -5.88 0.94
CA ALA A 320 -6.21 -6.31 -0.40
C ALA A 320 -5.15 -7.27 -0.98
N PHE A 321 -3.88 -6.92 -0.83
CA PHE A 321 -2.78 -7.77 -1.28
C PHE A 321 -2.75 -9.11 -0.54
N GLN A 322 -2.92 -9.12 0.79
CA GLN A 322 -2.99 -10.38 1.56
C GLN A 322 -4.22 -11.20 1.19
N GLY A 323 -5.38 -10.56 1.01
CA GLY A 323 -6.60 -11.20 0.52
C GLY A 323 -6.43 -11.84 -0.86
N PHE A 324 -5.74 -11.12 -1.77
CA PHE A 324 -5.40 -11.63 -3.10
C PHE A 324 -4.49 -12.87 -3.03
N LEU A 325 -3.44 -12.83 -2.24
CA LEU A 325 -2.53 -13.98 -2.07
C LEU A 325 -3.23 -15.21 -1.48
N ALA A 326 -4.25 -14.98 -0.66
CA ALA A 326 -5.00 -16.04 0.01
C ALA A 326 -6.21 -16.52 -0.77
N SER A 327 -6.61 -15.82 -1.84
CA SER A 327 -7.75 -16.24 -2.65
C SER A 327 -7.52 -17.61 -3.26
N GLU A 328 -8.59 -18.39 -3.34
CA GLU A 328 -8.53 -19.76 -3.83
C GLU A 328 -8.45 -19.78 -5.36
N ALA A 329 -7.73 -20.75 -5.89
CA ALA A 329 -7.67 -21.04 -7.32
C ALA A 329 -8.39 -22.36 -7.58
N ASN A 330 -9.68 -22.27 -7.94
CA ASN A 330 -10.51 -23.43 -8.23
C ASN A 330 -10.39 -23.83 -9.71
N GLU A 331 -10.75 -25.08 -10.03
CA GLU A 331 -10.70 -25.56 -11.43
C GLU A 331 -11.71 -24.88 -12.33
N ASP A 332 -12.84 -24.42 -11.76
CA ASP A 332 -13.94 -23.76 -12.45
C ASP A 332 -13.85 -22.23 -12.44
N ASP A 333 -12.82 -21.64 -11.82
CA ASP A 333 -12.63 -20.19 -11.85
C ASP A 333 -12.50 -19.68 -13.30
N GLY A 334 -13.47 -18.89 -13.74
CA GLY A 334 -13.54 -18.31 -15.08
C GLY A 334 -13.01 -16.89 -15.18
N ALA A 335 -12.81 -16.19 -14.06
CA ALA A 335 -12.38 -14.79 -14.02
C ALA A 335 -10.86 -14.64 -13.83
N ILE A 336 -10.34 -13.49 -14.22
CA ILE A 336 -9.02 -13.02 -13.74
C ILE A 336 -9.23 -12.37 -12.37
N LYS A 337 -8.43 -12.74 -11.38
CA LYS A 337 -8.38 -12.09 -10.05
C LYS A 337 -7.20 -11.14 -10.03
N LEU A 338 -7.42 -9.87 -9.66
CA LEU A 338 -6.43 -8.82 -9.81
C LEU A 338 -6.42 -7.87 -8.61
N VAL A 339 -5.22 -7.47 -8.18
CA VAL A 339 -5.00 -6.35 -7.26
C VAL A 339 -4.11 -5.30 -7.94
N ALA A 340 -4.53 -4.04 -7.91
CA ALA A 340 -3.82 -2.89 -8.46
C ALA A 340 -3.56 -1.87 -7.36
N LEU A 341 -2.29 -1.54 -7.11
CA LEU A 341 -1.87 -0.61 -6.07
C LEU A 341 -1.12 0.54 -6.73
N PHE A 342 -1.72 1.73 -6.64
CA PHE A 342 -1.28 2.92 -7.35
C PHE A 342 -0.43 3.84 -6.48
N ASP A 343 0.39 4.65 -7.14
CA ASP A 343 1.04 5.84 -6.61
C ASP A 343 0.20 7.07 -6.96
N ASP A 344 0.55 8.21 -6.37
CA ASP A 344 0.02 9.55 -6.71
C ASP A 344 -1.49 9.76 -6.45
N GLU A 345 -2.17 8.88 -5.69
CA GLU A 345 -3.57 9.10 -5.34
C GLU A 345 -3.73 10.43 -4.60
N GLU A 346 -2.91 10.64 -3.59
CA GLU A 346 -2.92 11.81 -2.69
C GLU A 346 -2.68 13.16 -3.40
N ILE A 347 -2.23 13.14 -4.64
CA ILE A 347 -2.04 14.31 -5.50
C ILE A 347 -2.95 14.31 -6.74
N GLY A 348 -4.00 13.46 -6.75
CA GLY A 348 -5.04 13.40 -7.78
C GLY A 348 -4.81 12.39 -8.89
N SER A 349 -3.89 11.44 -8.74
CA SER A 349 -3.63 10.35 -9.69
C SER A 349 -3.26 10.80 -11.12
N LEU A 350 -2.73 12.01 -11.30
CA LEU A 350 -2.54 12.64 -12.61
C LEU A 350 -1.30 12.16 -13.37
N LEU A 351 -0.35 11.50 -12.69
CA LEU A 351 0.89 11.04 -13.31
C LEU A 351 0.73 9.61 -13.88
N ARG A 352 1.74 9.17 -14.67
CA ARG A 352 1.67 7.91 -15.41
C ARG A 352 1.53 6.65 -14.54
N GLN A 353 1.90 6.71 -13.27
CA GLN A 353 1.80 5.63 -12.28
C GLN A 353 0.55 5.73 -11.41
N GLY A 354 -0.20 6.84 -11.51
CA GLY A 354 -1.48 7.02 -10.84
C GLY A 354 -2.64 6.33 -11.57
N ALA A 355 -3.78 6.23 -10.89
CA ALA A 355 -4.97 5.54 -11.39
C ALA A 355 -5.58 6.18 -12.65
N ARG A 356 -5.41 7.49 -12.88
CA ARG A 356 -5.83 8.16 -14.12
C ARG A 356 -4.97 7.82 -15.32
N GLY A 357 -3.81 7.21 -15.11
CA GLY A 357 -2.98 6.69 -16.18
C GLY A 357 -3.59 5.42 -16.81
N ASN A 358 -2.95 4.97 -17.89
CA ASN A 358 -3.39 3.76 -18.59
C ASN A 358 -2.88 2.45 -17.98
N PHE A 359 -2.38 2.45 -16.73
CA PHE A 359 -1.70 1.29 -16.18
C PHE A 359 -2.62 0.08 -16.06
N LEU A 360 -3.79 0.24 -15.44
CA LEU A 360 -4.75 -0.85 -15.29
C LEU A 360 -5.41 -1.24 -16.62
N PRO A 361 -6.01 -0.31 -17.40
CA PRO A 361 -6.60 -0.66 -18.68
C PRO A 361 -5.62 -1.39 -19.62
N SER A 362 -4.42 -0.84 -19.79
CA SER A 362 -3.40 -1.45 -20.66
C SER A 362 -2.92 -2.82 -20.17
N THR A 363 -2.86 -3.04 -18.85
CA THR A 363 -2.50 -4.35 -18.28
C THR A 363 -3.57 -5.38 -18.61
N ILE A 364 -4.85 -5.03 -18.44
CA ILE A 364 -5.97 -5.93 -18.76
C ILE A 364 -6.01 -6.21 -20.26
N GLU A 365 -5.94 -5.19 -21.11
CA GLU A 365 -5.95 -5.33 -22.56
C GLU A 365 -4.86 -6.27 -23.05
N ARG A 366 -3.62 -6.08 -22.61
CA ARG A 366 -2.49 -6.93 -22.98
C ARG A 366 -2.61 -8.36 -22.43
N ALA A 367 -3.21 -8.53 -21.24
CA ALA A 367 -3.48 -9.86 -20.71
C ALA A 367 -4.54 -10.59 -21.55
N VAL A 368 -5.65 -9.89 -21.87
CA VAL A 368 -6.73 -10.45 -22.71
C VAL A 368 -6.23 -10.76 -24.12
N GLU A 369 -5.40 -9.89 -24.71
CA GLU A 369 -4.76 -10.15 -26.01
C GLU A 369 -3.93 -11.42 -25.97
N SER A 370 -3.04 -11.55 -25.01
CA SER A 370 -2.18 -12.72 -24.84
C SER A 370 -2.97 -14.02 -24.71
N LEU A 371 -4.04 -13.98 -23.89
CA LEU A 371 -4.92 -15.12 -23.66
C LEU A 371 -5.80 -15.43 -24.89
N SER A 372 -6.21 -14.41 -25.66
CA SER A 372 -6.97 -14.59 -26.90
C SER A 372 -6.16 -15.33 -27.96
N VAL A 373 -4.88 -14.97 -28.14
CA VAL A 373 -3.98 -15.69 -29.04
C VAL A 373 -3.80 -17.14 -28.61
N LYS A 374 -3.65 -17.38 -27.29
CA LYS A 374 -3.53 -18.72 -26.75
C LYS A 374 -4.75 -19.59 -27.02
N ASP A 375 -5.95 -19.00 -27.00
CA ASP A 375 -7.25 -19.66 -27.25
C ASP A 375 -7.66 -19.64 -28.74
N ASN A 376 -6.78 -19.20 -29.66
CA ASN A 376 -7.06 -19.00 -31.06
C ASN A 376 -8.30 -18.11 -31.34
N LYS A 377 -8.60 -17.17 -30.48
CA LYS A 377 -9.69 -16.20 -30.62
C LYS A 377 -9.15 -14.87 -31.14
N ALA A 378 -9.85 -14.26 -32.08
CA ALA A 378 -9.48 -12.92 -32.54
C ALA A 378 -9.56 -11.91 -31.41
N PHE A 379 -8.51 -11.13 -31.22
CA PHE A 379 -8.47 -10.00 -30.29
C PHE A 379 -8.92 -8.71 -30.96
N GLY A 380 -9.63 -7.87 -30.25
CA GLY A 380 -10.08 -6.56 -30.72
C GLY A 380 -11.01 -5.87 -29.72
N PRO A 381 -11.53 -4.66 -30.07
CA PRO A 381 -12.37 -3.85 -29.17
C PRO A 381 -13.59 -4.61 -28.62
N GLY A 382 -14.16 -5.53 -29.40
CA GLY A 382 -15.32 -6.32 -28.96
C GLY A 382 -15.01 -7.22 -27.77
N VAL A 383 -13.86 -7.90 -27.79
CA VAL A 383 -13.42 -8.77 -26.67
C VAL A 383 -13.09 -7.94 -25.44
N VAL A 384 -12.39 -6.80 -25.62
CA VAL A 384 -12.05 -5.88 -24.53
C VAL A 384 -13.29 -5.31 -23.89
N GLY A 385 -14.24 -4.79 -24.69
CA GLY A 385 -15.51 -4.25 -24.19
C GLY A 385 -16.35 -5.31 -23.47
N GLN A 386 -16.37 -6.55 -23.96
CA GLN A 386 -17.02 -7.66 -23.28
C GLN A 386 -16.34 -7.97 -21.93
N THR A 387 -15.01 -8.00 -21.89
CA THR A 387 -14.26 -8.20 -20.63
C THR A 387 -14.59 -7.12 -19.60
N TYR A 388 -14.58 -5.84 -20.01
CA TYR A 388 -14.91 -4.75 -19.09
C TYR A 388 -16.36 -4.83 -18.59
N ALA A 389 -17.33 -5.11 -19.46
CA ALA A 389 -18.73 -5.25 -19.08
C ALA A 389 -18.97 -6.40 -18.09
N ASN A 390 -18.19 -7.47 -18.20
CA ASN A 390 -18.24 -8.65 -17.33
C ASN A 390 -17.34 -8.51 -16.09
N SER A 391 -16.78 -7.33 -15.81
CA SER A 391 -15.83 -7.10 -14.72
C SER A 391 -16.47 -6.34 -13.55
N PHE A 392 -15.81 -6.41 -12.41
CA PHE A 392 -16.16 -5.64 -11.21
C PHE A 392 -14.91 -5.11 -10.52
N LEU A 393 -14.98 -3.85 -10.05
CA LEU A 393 -13.92 -3.16 -9.35
C LEU A 393 -14.35 -2.82 -7.92
N VAL A 394 -13.59 -3.25 -6.93
CA VAL A 394 -13.63 -2.69 -5.57
C VAL A 394 -12.53 -1.63 -5.45
N SER A 395 -12.92 -0.38 -5.28
CA SER A 395 -12.03 0.72 -4.92
C SER A 395 -11.81 0.65 -3.41
N ALA A 396 -10.61 0.21 -3.04
CA ALA A 396 -10.23 -0.07 -1.67
C ALA A 396 -9.40 1.09 -1.14
N ASP A 397 -10.05 1.97 -0.39
CA ASP A 397 -9.43 3.15 0.22
C ASP A 397 -10.00 3.34 1.63
N VAL A 398 -9.18 3.81 2.57
CA VAL A 398 -9.64 4.02 3.95
C VAL A 398 -10.72 5.09 4.02
N THR A 399 -11.60 4.96 5.01
CA THR A 399 -12.68 5.91 5.23
C THR A 399 -12.69 6.45 6.67
N HIS A 400 -13.58 7.42 6.93
CA HIS A 400 -13.69 8.06 8.23
C HIS A 400 -14.42 7.18 9.25
N SER A 401 -13.72 6.75 10.31
CA SER A 401 -14.39 6.26 11.52
C SER A 401 -15.10 7.40 12.23
N VAL A 402 -16.23 7.12 12.88
CA VAL A 402 -16.89 8.10 13.74
C VAL A 402 -15.92 8.58 14.84
N ASN A 403 -15.80 9.90 14.95
CA ASN A 403 -14.98 10.53 15.99
C ASN A 403 -15.87 10.99 17.16
N PRO A 404 -15.68 10.44 18.37
CA PRO A 404 -16.55 10.73 19.51
C PRO A 404 -16.50 12.20 19.95
N ASN A 405 -15.43 12.93 19.64
CA ASN A 405 -15.30 14.36 19.96
C ASN A 405 -16.01 15.26 18.94
N PHE A 406 -16.45 14.71 17.80
CA PHE A 406 -17.04 15.45 16.68
C PHE A 406 -18.29 14.75 16.13
N LEU A 407 -19.14 14.18 16.98
CA LEU A 407 -20.33 13.40 16.57
C LEU A 407 -21.25 14.17 15.63
N SER A 408 -21.38 15.48 15.80
CA SER A 408 -22.20 16.33 14.93
C SER A 408 -21.70 16.40 13.47
N ARG A 409 -20.51 15.89 13.17
CA ARG A 409 -19.95 15.83 11.81
C ARG A 409 -20.36 14.57 11.05
N TYR A 410 -21.07 13.66 11.69
CA TYR A 410 -21.50 12.39 11.10
C TYR A 410 -23.04 12.32 11.04
N LEU A 411 -23.56 11.52 10.12
CA LEU A 411 -24.95 11.14 10.05
C LEU A 411 -25.20 9.92 10.95
N ASP A 412 -26.33 9.87 11.65
CA ASP A 412 -26.62 8.85 12.68
C ASP A 412 -26.41 7.39 12.18
N ASN A 413 -26.82 7.08 10.97
CA ASN A 413 -26.71 5.72 10.40
C ASN A 413 -25.57 5.55 9.41
N HIS A 414 -24.66 6.51 9.33
CA HIS A 414 -23.50 6.52 8.41
C HIS A 414 -22.21 6.84 9.17
N ALA A 415 -22.05 6.24 10.32
CA ALA A 415 -20.98 6.50 11.29
C ALA A 415 -20.18 5.20 11.53
N PRO A 416 -19.25 4.83 10.65
CA PRO A 416 -18.48 3.60 10.78
C PRO A 416 -17.65 3.54 12.06
N ARG A 417 -17.50 2.34 12.61
CA ARG A 417 -16.72 2.06 13.81
C ARG A 417 -15.52 1.18 13.48
N LEU A 418 -14.46 1.35 14.25
CA LEU A 418 -13.27 0.49 14.21
C LEU A 418 -13.60 -0.94 14.67
N ASN A 419 -12.86 -1.92 14.19
CA ASN A 419 -12.98 -3.35 14.55
C ASN A 419 -14.35 -3.99 14.22
N VAL A 420 -15.07 -3.47 13.26
CA VAL A 420 -16.37 -4.01 12.83
C VAL A 420 -16.29 -4.66 11.45
N GLY A 421 -15.63 -4.03 10.51
CA GLY A 421 -15.47 -4.54 9.15
C GLY A 421 -15.49 -3.44 8.09
N ILE A 422 -15.59 -3.90 6.85
CA ILE A 422 -15.53 -3.03 5.68
C ILE A 422 -16.68 -2.02 5.66
N CYS A 423 -16.40 -0.83 5.17
CA CYS A 423 -17.37 0.23 4.99
C CYS A 423 -17.64 0.46 3.51
N LEU A 424 -18.89 0.34 3.08
CA LEU A 424 -19.34 0.74 1.75
C LEU A 424 -19.58 2.25 1.74
N CYS A 425 -18.83 2.96 0.90
CA CYS A 425 -18.86 4.42 0.83
C CYS A 425 -19.69 4.87 -0.37
N ALA A 426 -20.64 5.76 -0.14
CA ALA A 426 -21.51 6.32 -1.19
C ALA A 426 -21.37 7.85 -1.24
N ASP A 427 -21.47 8.42 -2.44
CA ASP A 427 -21.54 9.86 -2.67
C ASP A 427 -22.34 10.16 -3.94
N SER A 428 -23.48 10.87 -3.79
CA SER A 428 -24.33 11.24 -4.90
C SER A 428 -23.71 12.25 -5.87
N ASN A 429 -22.59 12.88 -5.51
CA ASN A 429 -21.87 13.81 -6.38
C ASN A 429 -20.73 13.14 -7.18
N GLY A 430 -20.62 11.80 -7.11
CA GLY A 430 -19.68 11.04 -7.93
C GLY A 430 -18.22 11.07 -7.44
N HIS A 431 -17.97 11.41 -6.18
CA HIS A 431 -16.65 11.23 -5.57
C HIS A 431 -16.39 9.77 -5.20
N MET A 432 -17.48 8.98 -5.05
CA MET A 432 -17.47 7.52 -4.92
C MET A 432 -18.24 6.93 -6.11
N THR A 433 -17.88 5.71 -6.51
CA THR A 433 -18.51 5.04 -7.66
C THR A 433 -19.67 4.11 -7.28
N THR A 434 -19.92 3.93 -5.99
CA THR A 434 -20.92 3.03 -5.44
C THR A 434 -22.35 3.39 -5.87
N ASP A 435 -23.10 2.42 -6.39
CA ASP A 435 -24.51 2.51 -6.73
C ASP A 435 -25.32 1.37 -6.07
N SER A 436 -26.62 1.28 -6.37
CA SER A 436 -27.50 0.27 -5.78
C SER A 436 -27.15 -1.16 -6.20
N VAL A 437 -26.67 -1.36 -7.44
CA VAL A 437 -26.30 -2.67 -7.97
C VAL A 437 -25.02 -3.15 -7.31
N SER A 438 -24.00 -2.30 -7.31
CA SER A 438 -22.70 -2.61 -6.70
C SER A 438 -22.81 -2.82 -5.19
N THR A 439 -23.66 -2.04 -4.50
CA THR A 439 -23.98 -2.24 -3.08
C THR A 439 -24.59 -3.61 -2.83
N ALA A 440 -25.59 -4.01 -3.63
CA ALA A 440 -26.26 -5.29 -3.46
C ALA A 440 -25.30 -6.48 -3.73
N ILE A 441 -24.45 -6.39 -4.74
CA ILE A 441 -23.41 -7.38 -5.03
C ILE A 441 -22.45 -7.53 -3.85
N LEU A 442 -21.88 -6.43 -3.34
CA LEU A 442 -20.94 -6.51 -2.22
C LEU A 442 -21.60 -6.93 -0.90
N THR A 443 -22.85 -6.54 -0.66
CA THR A 443 -23.62 -7.03 0.48
C THR A 443 -23.75 -8.55 0.42
N ARG A 444 -24.10 -9.09 -0.77
CA ARG A 444 -24.19 -10.54 -0.97
C ARG A 444 -22.85 -11.25 -0.81
N VAL A 445 -21.76 -10.66 -1.28
CA VAL A 445 -20.39 -11.16 -1.02
C VAL A 445 -20.11 -11.20 0.48
N CYS A 446 -20.47 -10.14 1.22
CA CYS A 446 -20.29 -10.09 2.68
C CYS A 446 -21.07 -11.20 3.39
N GLU A 447 -22.33 -11.44 3.01
CA GLU A 447 -23.15 -12.54 3.54
C GLU A 447 -22.46 -13.90 3.36
N LEU A 448 -22.01 -14.19 2.13
CA LEU A 448 -21.37 -15.47 1.79
C LEU A 448 -19.98 -15.65 2.43
N SER A 449 -19.35 -14.56 2.81
CA SER A 449 -18.00 -14.53 3.40
C SER A 449 -18.04 -14.36 4.93
N GLY A 450 -19.22 -14.16 5.51
CA GLY A 450 -19.39 -13.89 6.94
C GLY A 450 -18.72 -12.57 7.37
N CYS A 451 -18.74 -11.55 6.51
CA CYS A 451 -18.26 -10.20 6.78
C CYS A 451 -19.42 -9.30 7.22
N THR A 452 -19.14 -8.32 8.05
CA THR A 452 -20.13 -7.31 8.48
C THR A 452 -19.86 -6.01 7.73
N PRO A 453 -20.70 -5.61 6.75
CA PRO A 453 -20.55 -4.33 6.09
C PRO A 453 -21.09 -3.20 6.95
N GLN A 454 -20.44 -2.04 6.86
CA GLN A 454 -20.90 -0.76 7.37
C GLN A 454 -21.21 0.16 6.21
N VAL A 455 -21.83 1.30 6.46
CA VAL A 455 -22.15 2.30 5.43
C VAL A 455 -21.62 3.65 5.85
N PHE A 456 -21.02 4.37 4.91
CA PHE A 456 -20.62 5.77 5.08
C PHE A 456 -21.17 6.63 3.94
N GLN A 457 -21.72 7.77 4.33
CA GLN A 457 -21.98 8.90 3.44
C GLN A 457 -21.68 10.18 4.21
N ILE A 458 -20.96 11.09 3.57
CA ILE A 458 -20.63 12.36 4.19
C ILE A 458 -21.88 13.25 4.32
N ARG A 459 -21.89 14.15 5.30
CA ARG A 459 -22.97 15.15 5.45
C ARG A 459 -23.01 16.09 4.25
N ASN A 460 -24.22 16.58 3.90
CA ASN A 460 -24.42 17.49 2.77
C ASN A 460 -23.70 18.85 2.95
N ASP A 461 -23.36 19.22 4.17
CA ASP A 461 -22.64 20.45 4.50
C ASP A 461 -21.13 20.26 4.67
N SER A 462 -20.59 19.12 4.24
CA SER A 462 -19.17 18.79 4.27
C SER A 462 -18.63 18.50 2.87
N ARG A 463 -17.34 18.72 2.65
CA ARG A 463 -16.68 18.33 1.39
C ARG A 463 -16.36 16.84 1.41
N SER A 464 -16.74 16.15 0.34
CA SER A 464 -16.30 14.79 0.09
C SER A 464 -14.90 14.77 -0.53
N GLY A 465 -14.09 13.76 -0.16
CA GLY A 465 -12.89 13.37 -0.88
C GLY A 465 -13.24 12.42 -2.03
N GLY A 466 -12.31 12.25 -2.98
CA GLY A 466 -12.42 11.25 -4.05
C GLY A 466 -11.48 10.08 -3.79
N THR A 467 -11.67 9.01 -4.56
CA THR A 467 -10.85 7.80 -4.56
C THR A 467 -10.43 7.44 -5.98
N VAL A 468 -9.69 6.34 -6.15
CA VAL A 468 -9.35 5.79 -7.48
C VAL A 468 -10.58 5.21 -8.20
N GLY A 469 -11.66 4.91 -7.49
CA GLY A 469 -12.86 4.24 -8.00
C GLY A 469 -13.49 4.92 -9.20
N PRO A 470 -13.97 6.18 -9.09
CA PRO A 470 -14.60 6.90 -10.19
C PRO A 470 -13.71 7.06 -11.41
N MET A 471 -12.37 7.22 -11.19
CA MET A 471 -11.41 7.36 -12.28
C MET A 471 -11.31 6.08 -13.11
N LEU A 472 -11.15 4.94 -12.45
CA LEU A 472 -10.98 3.63 -13.10
C LEU A 472 -12.30 3.12 -13.68
N SER A 473 -13.41 3.25 -12.95
CA SER A 473 -14.72 2.83 -13.40
C SER A 473 -15.14 3.57 -14.67
N SER A 474 -15.01 4.89 -14.70
CA SER A 474 -15.37 5.70 -15.87
C SER A 474 -14.45 5.47 -17.07
N ALA A 475 -13.15 5.22 -16.85
CA ALA A 475 -12.20 4.97 -17.93
C ALA A 475 -12.42 3.64 -18.65
N MET A 476 -12.92 2.61 -17.95
CA MET A 476 -13.10 1.26 -18.48
C MET A 476 -14.57 0.89 -18.68
N GLY A 477 -15.52 1.65 -18.13
CA GLY A 477 -16.94 1.30 -18.16
C GLY A 477 -17.29 0.07 -17.31
N VAL A 478 -16.56 -0.15 -16.21
CA VAL A 478 -16.75 -1.31 -15.32
C VAL A 478 -17.67 -0.99 -14.15
N LYS A 479 -18.48 -1.97 -13.72
CA LYS A 479 -19.23 -1.90 -12.46
C LYS A 479 -18.24 -1.74 -11.30
N ALA A 480 -18.49 -0.83 -10.37
CA ALA A 480 -17.58 -0.58 -9.27
C ALA A 480 -18.28 -0.17 -7.97
N ALA A 481 -17.61 -0.36 -6.87
CA ALA A 481 -18.00 0.17 -5.56
C ALA A 481 -16.78 0.60 -4.76
N ASP A 482 -16.93 1.64 -3.95
CA ASP A 482 -15.94 2.07 -2.97
C ASP A 482 -16.19 1.36 -1.65
N ALA A 483 -15.19 0.61 -1.20
CA ALA A 483 -15.26 -0.17 0.02
C ALA A 483 -13.93 -0.17 0.75
N GLY A 484 -13.88 0.44 1.94
CA GLY A 484 -12.64 0.63 2.69
C GLY A 484 -12.76 0.38 4.18
N LEU A 485 -11.64 0.45 4.87
CA LEU A 485 -11.54 0.26 6.30
C LEU A 485 -11.55 1.61 7.03
N PRO A 486 -12.22 1.71 8.20
CA PRO A 486 -12.32 2.97 8.90
C PRO A 486 -11.03 3.34 9.63
N GLN A 487 -10.72 4.64 9.67
CA GLN A 487 -9.65 5.21 10.47
C GLN A 487 -10.07 6.52 11.14
N LEU A 488 -9.36 6.90 12.19
CA LEU A 488 -9.39 8.22 12.81
C LEU A 488 -8.15 9.01 12.38
N SER A 489 -8.29 10.33 12.34
CA SER A 489 -7.20 11.26 12.03
C SER A 489 -6.58 11.04 10.64
N MET A 490 -7.43 10.81 9.63
CA MET A 490 -7.02 10.80 8.21
C MET A 490 -6.13 12.01 7.91
N HIS A 491 -5.07 11.81 7.11
CA HIS A 491 -4.07 12.81 6.74
C HIS A 491 -3.21 13.37 7.91
N SER A 492 -3.37 12.87 9.13
CA SER A 492 -2.36 13.09 10.18
C SER A 492 -1.10 12.28 9.86
N ILE A 493 0.06 12.81 10.22
CA ILE A 493 1.31 12.03 10.14
C ILE A 493 1.22 10.71 10.93
N ARG A 494 0.30 10.66 11.91
CA ARG A 494 0.01 9.49 12.72
C ARG A 494 -1.48 9.36 12.97
N ALA A 495 -2.08 8.35 12.36
CA ALA A 495 -3.51 8.04 12.43
C ALA A 495 -3.79 6.86 13.37
N THR A 496 -5.06 6.47 13.46
CA THR A 496 -5.52 5.36 14.31
C THR A 496 -6.51 4.49 13.56
N THR A 497 -6.33 3.17 13.60
CA THR A 497 -7.34 2.20 13.15
C THR A 497 -7.56 1.12 14.22
N GLY A 498 -8.52 0.25 14.03
CA GLY A 498 -8.75 -0.88 14.92
C GLY A 498 -7.71 -1.99 14.73
N SER A 499 -7.36 -2.67 15.80
CA SER A 499 -6.38 -3.75 15.76
C SER A 499 -6.86 -4.96 14.94
N LEU A 500 -8.18 -5.14 14.79
CA LEU A 500 -8.77 -6.20 13.97
C LEU A 500 -8.97 -5.79 12.50
N ASP A 501 -8.98 -4.49 12.19
CA ASP A 501 -9.33 -3.98 10.87
C ASP A 501 -8.42 -4.53 9.75
N PRO A 502 -7.10 -4.69 9.93
CA PRO A 502 -6.29 -5.34 8.90
C PRO A 502 -6.80 -6.74 8.52
N GLY A 503 -7.12 -7.57 9.51
CA GLY A 503 -7.61 -8.93 9.30
C GLY A 503 -9.05 -8.99 8.76
N LEU A 504 -9.91 -8.06 9.20
CA LEU A 504 -11.27 -7.93 8.67
C LEU A 504 -11.24 -7.52 7.19
N GLY A 505 -10.33 -6.63 6.80
CA GLY A 505 -10.08 -6.28 5.41
C GLY A 505 -9.59 -7.47 4.59
N VAL A 506 -8.61 -8.22 5.08
CA VAL A 506 -8.12 -9.44 4.41
C VAL A 506 -9.26 -10.42 4.16
N LYS A 507 -10.11 -10.66 5.16
CA LYS A 507 -11.28 -11.54 5.04
C LYS A 507 -12.25 -11.07 3.95
N PHE A 508 -12.55 -9.77 3.91
CA PHE A 508 -13.45 -9.20 2.92
C PHE A 508 -12.87 -9.29 1.50
N PHE A 509 -11.63 -8.85 1.29
CA PHE A 509 -11.02 -8.84 -0.04
C PHE A 509 -10.81 -10.26 -0.58
N LYS A 510 -10.41 -11.22 0.27
CA LYS A 510 -10.42 -12.63 -0.09
C LYS A 510 -11.82 -13.10 -0.48
N GLY A 511 -12.80 -12.80 0.35
CA GLY A 511 -14.19 -13.18 0.12
C GLY A 511 -14.73 -12.64 -1.20
N PHE A 512 -14.42 -11.39 -1.54
CA PHE A 512 -14.75 -10.79 -2.83
C PHE A 512 -14.14 -11.58 -3.99
N LEU A 513 -12.85 -11.82 -3.98
CA LEU A 513 -12.16 -12.54 -5.06
C LEU A 513 -12.63 -14.00 -5.22
N ASP A 514 -13.07 -14.64 -4.14
CA ASP A 514 -13.53 -16.03 -4.17
C ASP A 514 -15.02 -16.20 -4.49
N LYS A 515 -15.84 -15.16 -4.31
CA LYS A 515 -17.31 -15.28 -4.38
C LYS A 515 -17.94 -14.40 -5.43
N TRP A 516 -17.26 -13.34 -5.91
CA TRP A 516 -17.84 -12.37 -6.83
C TRP A 516 -18.39 -13.00 -8.10
N GLU A 517 -17.67 -13.88 -8.77
CA GLU A 517 -18.08 -14.51 -10.04
C GLU A 517 -19.43 -15.26 -9.87
N LYS A 518 -19.57 -15.97 -8.74
CA LYS A 518 -20.84 -16.64 -8.39
C LYS A 518 -21.96 -15.64 -8.12
N VAL A 519 -21.67 -14.56 -7.39
CA VAL A 519 -22.68 -13.53 -7.07
C VAL A 519 -23.09 -12.77 -8.32
N ASP A 520 -22.15 -12.41 -9.21
CA ASP A 520 -22.48 -11.73 -10.47
C ASP A 520 -23.40 -12.57 -11.36
N ALA A 521 -23.24 -13.90 -11.34
CA ALA A 521 -24.13 -14.82 -12.06
C ALA A 521 -25.57 -14.87 -11.51
N GLU A 522 -25.81 -14.46 -10.26
CA GLU A 522 -27.16 -14.34 -9.68
C GLU A 522 -27.95 -13.16 -10.31
N TRP A 523 -27.30 -12.26 -11.05
CA TRP A 523 -27.86 -11.03 -11.63
C TRP A 523 -28.20 -11.14 -13.13
N GLN A 524 -28.16 -12.30 -13.73
CA GLN A 524 -28.45 -12.52 -15.15
C GLN A 524 -29.96 -12.69 -15.44
#